data_9dd7a076b80dab705fb509905dd75c0b
#
_entry.id   9dd7a076b80dab705fb509905dd75c0b
#
_cell.length_a   1.000
_cell.length_b   1.000
_cell.length_c   1.000
_cell.angle_alpha   90.00
_cell.angle_beta   90.00
_cell.angle_gamma   90.00
#
_symmetry.space_group_name_H-M   'P 1'
#
loop_
_entity.id
_entity.type
_entity.pdbx_description
1 polymer ?
#
loop_
_entity_poly.entity_id
_entity_poly.type
_entity_poly.pdbx_seq_one_letter_code
_entity_poly.pdbx_strand_id
1 'polypeptide(L)'
;MRISAIVIAGAALTLGLAACGSDGGASGDVKIGMSVSTLNNPYFVQLRDGAQAEASRLGVQLTVTDAQNDASQQVNQVQNFTSQAMKAIIINPVDSDAAAPAVKAADRSSIPVVAADRGINGAEVTQTVASDNVSGGKQAAQELAKQLGGKGVVVVLQGTPGTSASRDRGQGFADGIKAYPGIQVVAKQPADFDRAKGLDVMTNLLQSHPNITGVFAENDEMALGAIKALGGKAGSQVKVVGFDGTPDGLKAVEAGTMAATVAQQPRLLGQQALDAAVRAAKGEGVDKTVAVPVKVATKENAAQFQTS
;
A
#
# COMPACT_ATOMS: atom_id res chain seq x y z
N MET A 1 -80.10 -52.30 -33.25
CA MET A 1 -79.26 -51.05 -33.13
C MET A 1 -78.21 -51.31 -32.06
N ARG A 2 -77.00 -51.55 -32.44
CA ARG A 2 -75.86 -51.85 -31.58
C ARG A 2 -74.92 -50.60 -31.61
N ILE A 3 -74.70 -49.98 -30.48
CA ILE A 3 -73.79 -48.82 -30.33
C ILE A 3 -72.58 -49.40 -29.65
N SER A 4 -71.42 -49.37 -30.37
CA SER A 4 -70.14 -49.77 -29.85
C SER A 4 -69.45 -48.52 -29.19
N ALA A 5 -69.05 -48.65 -27.94
CA ALA A 5 -68.27 -47.65 -27.22
C ALA A 5 -66.78 -47.91 -27.47
N ILE A 6 -66.11 -46.93 -27.95
CA ILE A 6 -64.64 -46.89 -28.13
C ILE A 6 -64.01 -46.29 -26.84
N VAL A 7 -63.18 -47.09 -26.18
CA VAL A 7 -62.35 -46.65 -25.04
C VAL A 7 -61.01 -46.09 -25.59
N ILE A 8 -60.75 -44.83 -25.37
CA ILE A 8 -59.47 -44.19 -25.68
C ILE A 8 -58.63 -44.22 -24.43
N ALA A 9 -57.58 -45.02 -24.42
CA ALA A 9 -56.56 -45.00 -23.36
C ALA A 9 -55.60 -43.78 -23.57
N GLY A 10 -55.70 -42.82 -22.69
CA GLY A 10 -54.75 -41.69 -22.66
C GLY A 10 -53.50 -42.08 -21.94
N ALA A 11 -52.36 -42.12 -22.65
CA ALA A 11 -51.01 -42.21 -22.03
C ALA A 11 -50.55 -40.81 -21.53
N ALA A 12 -50.47 -40.65 -20.23
CA ALA A 12 -49.91 -39.46 -19.62
C ALA A 12 -48.37 -39.52 -19.68
N LEU A 13 -47.79 -38.70 -20.54
CA LEU A 13 -46.35 -38.49 -20.63
C LEU A 13 -45.96 -37.46 -19.54
N THR A 14 -45.37 -37.93 -18.45
CA THR A 14 -44.75 -37.04 -17.43
C THR A 14 -43.39 -36.57 -17.94
N LEU A 15 -43.31 -35.33 -18.44
CA LEU A 15 -42.04 -34.64 -18.66
C LEU A 15 -41.46 -34.30 -17.30
N GLY A 16 -40.42 -35.04 -16.88
CA GLY A 16 -39.56 -34.64 -15.77
C GLY A 16 -38.73 -33.41 -16.18
N LEU A 17 -39.06 -32.25 -15.65
CA LEU A 17 -38.12 -31.09 -15.67
C LEU A 17 -36.94 -31.44 -14.76
N ALA A 18 -35.84 -31.89 -15.34
CA ALA A 18 -34.53 -31.83 -14.70
C ALA A 18 -34.15 -30.38 -14.61
N ALA A 19 -34.40 -29.73 -13.45
CA ALA A 19 -33.81 -28.47 -13.11
C ALA A 19 -32.31 -28.70 -12.85
N CYS A 20 -31.49 -28.54 -13.87
CA CYS A 20 -30.06 -28.31 -13.68
C CYS A 20 -29.91 -26.95 -12.98
N GLY A 21 -29.84 -26.96 -11.66
CA GLY A 21 -29.35 -25.83 -10.89
C GLY A 21 -27.88 -25.69 -11.21
N SER A 22 -27.55 -24.88 -12.21
CA SER A 22 -26.22 -24.31 -12.36
C SER A 22 -26.10 -23.20 -11.31
N ASP A 23 -25.59 -23.54 -10.13
CA ASP A 23 -24.98 -22.55 -9.21
C ASP A 23 -23.73 -21.98 -9.87
N GLY A 24 -23.92 -21.32 -11.00
CA GLY A 24 -23.00 -20.35 -11.55
C GLY A 24 -23.30 -19.01 -10.88
N GLY A 25 -22.87 -18.82 -9.65
CA GLY A 25 -22.86 -17.50 -9.02
C GLY A 25 -22.16 -16.55 -9.97
N ALA A 26 -22.93 -15.61 -10.56
CA ALA A 26 -22.41 -14.61 -11.48
C ALA A 26 -21.36 -13.76 -10.75
N SER A 27 -20.10 -14.10 -10.94
CA SER A 27 -18.94 -13.41 -10.39
C SER A 27 -18.89 -11.94 -10.84
N GLY A 28 -19.63 -11.56 -11.88
CA GLY A 28 -19.69 -10.19 -12.41
C GLY A 28 -20.49 -9.17 -11.59
N ASP A 29 -21.25 -9.58 -10.57
CA ASP A 29 -22.08 -8.67 -9.77
C ASP A 29 -21.36 -8.09 -8.54
N VAL A 30 -20.14 -8.53 -8.23
CA VAL A 30 -19.37 -8.01 -7.11
C VAL A 30 -18.63 -6.73 -7.54
N LYS A 31 -19.09 -5.58 -7.04
CA LYS A 31 -18.48 -4.26 -7.28
C LYS A 31 -17.70 -3.83 -6.07
N ILE A 32 -16.43 -3.56 -6.24
CA ILE A 32 -15.49 -3.09 -5.22
C ILE A 32 -15.05 -1.68 -5.55
N GLY A 33 -15.08 -0.77 -4.56
CA GLY A 33 -14.49 0.56 -4.65
C GLY A 33 -13.08 0.56 -4.06
N MET A 34 -12.14 1.23 -4.70
CA MET A 34 -10.79 1.46 -4.17
C MET A 34 -10.46 2.95 -4.22
N SER A 35 -10.20 3.56 -3.07
CA SER A 35 -9.70 4.92 -2.97
C SER A 35 -8.23 4.89 -2.58
N VAL A 36 -7.35 5.40 -3.44
CA VAL A 36 -5.91 5.53 -3.18
C VAL A 36 -5.56 6.96 -2.81
N SER A 37 -4.54 7.12 -1.96
CA SER A 37 -4.10 8.44 -1.50
C SER A 37 -3.63 9.33 -2.65
N THR A 38 -2.87 8.78 -3.60
CA THR A 38 -2.44 9.46 -4.82
C THR A 38 -1.95 8.48 -5.88
N LEU A 39 -2.09 8.82 -7.15
CA LEU A 39 -1.45 8.12 -8.27
C LEU A 39 -0.23 8.86 -8.82
N ASN A 40 0.19 9.97 -8.19
CA ASN A 40 1.42 10.67 -8.55
C ASN A 40 2.69 9.95 -8.04
N ASN A 41 2.56 9.03 -7.08
CA ASN A 41 3.65 8.20 -6.61
C ASN A 41 3.59 6.82 -7.30
N PRO A 42 4.68 6.36 -7.97
CA PRO A 42 4.73 5.09 -8.69
C PRO A 42 4.45 3.86 -7.80
N TYR A 43 4.69 3.95 -6.50
CA TYR A 43 4.35 2.92 -5.55
C TYR A 43 2.84 2.61 -5.54
N PHE A 44 1.99 3.64 -5.48
CA PHE A 44 0.53 3.44 -5.48
C PHE A 44 -0.03 3.07 -6.85
N VAL A 45 0.68 3.41 -7.93
CA VAL A 45 0.37 2.88 -9.27
C VAL A 45 0.52 1.36 -9.29
N GLN A 46 1.62 0.83 -8.73
CA GLN A 46 1.84 -0.62 -8.64
C GLN A 46 0.83 -1.30 -7.70
N LEU A 47 0.48 -0.68 -6.59
CA LEU A 47 -0.55 -1.21 -5.67
C LEU A 47 -1.91 -1.30 -6.38
N ARG A 48 -2.33 -0.25 -7.09
CA ARG A 48 -3.53 -0.26 -7.94
C ARG A 48 -3.48 -1.37 -8.98
N ASP A 49 -2.36 -1.50 -9.69
CA ASP A 49 -2.19 -2.48 -10.76
C ASP A 49 -2.28 -3.91 -10.23
N GLY A 50 -1.75 -4.16 -9.02
CA GLY A 50 -1.90 -5.44 -8.33
C GLY A 50 -3.36 -5.76 -8.02
N ALA A 51 -4.10 -4.78 -7.47
CA ALA A 51 -5.54 -4.93 -7.20
C ALA A 51 -6.34 -5.16 -8.49
N GLN A 52 -6.00 -4.46 -9.57
CA GLN A 52 -6.67 -4.55 -10.86
C GLN A 52 -6.44 -5.90 -11.57
N ALA A 53 -5.20 -6.43 -11.46
CA ALA A 53 -4.87 -7.77 -11.96
C ALA A 53 -5.67 -8.84 -11.22
N GLU A 54 -5.79 -8.71 -9.89
CA GLU A 54 -6.56 -9.64 -9.07
C GLU A 54 -8.07 -9.53 -9.33
N ALA A 55 -8.60 -8.31 -9.55
CA ALA A 55 -10.00 -8.10 -9.94
C ALA A 55 -10.32 -8.82 -11.25
N SER A 56 -9.43 -8.71 -12.23
CA SER A 56 -9.57 -9.39 -13.52
C SER A 56 -9.53 -10.91 -13.35
N ARG A 57 -8.64 -11.43 -12.49
CA ARG A 57 -8.52 -12.87 -12.20
C ARG A 57 -9.78 -13.44 -11.52
N LEU A 58 -10.37 -12.66 -10.61
CA LEU A 58 -11.57 -13.07 -9.87
C LEU A 58 -12.89 -12.78 -10.62
N GLY A 59 -12.84 -12.05 -11.75
CA GLY A 59 -14.01 -11.65 -12.52
C GLY A 59 -14.91 -10.65 -11.79
N VAL A 60 -14.34 -9.77 -10.93
CA VAL A 60 -15.06 -8.74 -10.20
C VAL A 60 -14.81 -7.34 -10.78
N GLN A 61 -15.74 -6.43 -10.56
CA GLN A 61 -15.60 -5.04 -11.01
C GLN A 61 -14.88 -4.21 -9.95
N LEU A 62 -13.73 -3.61 -10.30
CA LEU A 62 -12.98 -2.70 -9.44
C LEU A 62 -13.05 -1.28 -9.99
N THR A 63 -13.58 -0.35 -9.19
CA THR A 63 -13.56 1.10 -9.47
C THR A 63 -12.48 1.75 -8.61
N VAL A 64 -11.50 2.38 -9.25
CA VAL A 64 -10.39 3.06 -8.54
C VAL A 64 -10.56 4.57 -8.64
N THR A 65 -10.35 5.27 -7.52
CA THR A 65 -10.33 6.74 -7.46
C THR A 65 -9.02 7.22 -6.82
N ASP A 66 -8.52 8.35 -7.32
CA ASP A 66 -7.34 9.06 -6.82
C ASP A 66 -7.79 10.21 -5.90
N ALA A 67 -7.36 10.19 -4.66
CA ALA A 67 -7.65 11.26 -3.69
C ALA A 67 -6.70 12.47 -3.81
N GLN A 68 -5.65 12.37 -4.63
CA GLN A 68 -4.70 13.46 -4.90
C GLN A 68 -4.08 14.06 -3.62
N ASN A 69 -3.88 13.21 -2.60
CA ASN A 69 -3.42 13.58 -1.26
C ASN A 69 -4.37 14.55 -0.51
N ASP A 70 -5.64 14.63 -0.91
CA ASP A 70 -6.68 15.39 -0.22
C ASP A 70 -7.56 14.44 0.61
N ALA A 71 -7.46 14.55 1.94
CA ALA A 71 -8.22 13.72 2.86
C ALA A 71 -9.74 13.99 2.76
N SER A 72 -10.16 15.22 2.48
CA SER A 72 -11.57 15.57 2.31
C SER A 72 -12.15 14.98 1.04
N GLN A 73 -11.37 15.01 -0.06
CA GLN A 73 -11.73 14.34 -1.30
C GLN A 73 -11.85 12.83 -1.09
N GLN A 74 -10.93 12.23 -0.34
CA GLN A 74 -10.99 10.79 -0.03
C GLN A 74 -12.23 10.41 0.77
N VAL A 75 -12.61 11.19 1.78
CA VAL A 75 -13.85 10.99 2.54
C VAL A 75 -15.06 11.01 1.60
N ASN A 76 -15.15 11.98 0.69
CA ASN A 76 -16.23 12.06 -0.31
C ASN A 76 -16.24 10.84 -1.25
N GLN A 77 -15.07 10.34 -1.68
CA GLN A 77 -14.96 9.15 -2.51
C GLN A 77 -15.50 7.91 -1.81
N VAL A 78 -15.14 7.69 -0.54
CA VAL A 78 -15.63 6.56 0.25
C VAL A 78 -17.15 6.68 0.49
N GLN A 79 -17.67 7.89 0.74
CA GLN A 79 -19.11 8.13 0.86
C GLN A 79 -19.84 7.83 -0.46
N ASN A 80 -19.27 8.20 -1.60
CA ASN A 80 -19.82 7.88 -2.92
C ASN A 80 -19.87 6.37 -3.15
N PHE A 81 -18.82 5.62 -2.81
CA PHE A 81 -18.83 4.15 -2.87
C PHE A 81 -19.91 3.55 -1.97
N THR A 82 -20.08 4.10 -0.77
CA THR A 82 -21.14 3.68 0.14
C THR A 82 -22.53 3.93 -0.47
N SER A 83 -22.76 5.11 -1.04
CA SER A 83 -24.04 5.47 -1.69
C SER A 83 -24.34 4.63 -2.94
N GLN A 84 -23.31 4.18 -3.65
CA GLN A 84 -23.42 3.28 -4.81
C GLN A 84 -23.59 1.81 -4.42
N ALA A 85 -23.70 1.53 -3.12
CA ALA A 85 -23.85 0.17 -2.56
C ALA A 85 -22.76 -0.80 -3.06
N MET A 86 -21.49 -0.33 -3.11
CA MET A 86 -20.35 -1.22 -3.35
C MET A 86 -20.37 -2.37 -2.35
N LYS A 87 -19.98 -3.56 -2.78
CA LYS A 87 -20.00 -4.76 -1.91
C LYS A 87 -18.88 -4.77 -0.88
N ALA A 88 -17.78 -4.09 -1.17
CA ALA A 88 -16.70 -3.76 -0.23
C ALA A 88 -15.93 -2.52 -0.71
N ILE A 89 -15.17 -1.91 0.19
CA ILE A 89 -14.34 -0.75 -0.10
C ILE A 89 -12.90 -1.06 0.33
N ILE A 90 -11.94 -0.73 -0.54
CA ILE A 90 -10.52 -0.70 -0.21
C ILE A 90 -10.13 0.76 -0.06
N ILE A 91 -9.42 1.09 1.00
CA ILE A 91 -8.90 2.44 1.23
C ILE A 91 -7.40 2.40 1.52
N ASN A 92 -6.62 3.16 0.76
CA ASN A 92 -5.26 3.53 1.14
C ASN A 92 -5.33 4.96 1.70
N PRO A 93 -5.38 5.16 3.02
CA PRO A 93 -5.74 6.45 3.58
C PRO A 93 -4.66 7.52 3.32
N VAL A 94 -5.12 8.72 2.95
CA VAL A 94 -4.28 9.94 2.92
C VAL A 94 -3.79 10.25 4.33
N ASP A 95 -4.69 10.15 5.30
CA ASP A 95 -4.44 10.35 6.72
C ASP A 95 -5.20 9.29 7.53
N SER A 96 -4.52 8.68 8.50
CA SER A 96 -5.06 7.55 9.28
C SER A 96 -6.22 7.95 10.21
N ASP A 97 -6.26 9.20 10.68
CA ASP A 97 -7.31 9.71 11.57
C ASP A 97 -8.48 10.28 10.75
N ALA A 98 -8.19 11.06 9.71
CA ALA A 98 -9.20 11.70 8.87
C ALA A 98 -10.09 10.70 8.10
N ALA A 99 -9.62 9.48 7.85
CA ALA A 99 -10.39 8.44 7.18
C ALA A 99 -11.49 7.83 8.06
N ALA A 100 -11.36 7.89 9.39
CA ALA A 100 -12.25 7.18 10.33
C ALA A 100 -13.74 7.50 10.18
N PRO A 101 -14.19 8.75 9.98
CA PRO A 101 -15.63 9.04 9.81
C PRO A 101 -16.25 8.34 8.60
N ALA A 102 -15.53 8.29 7.48
CA ALA A 102 -16.01 7.64 6.25
C ALA A 102 -16.07 6.11 6.42
N VAL A 103 -15.07 5.51 7.08
CA VAL A 103 -15.06 4.08 7.42
C VAL A 103 -16.24 3.72 8.32
N LYS A 104 -16.49 4.50 9.38
CA LYS A 104 -17.66 4.31 10.25
C LYS A 104 -18.98 4.44 9.50
N ALA A 105 -19.06 5.29 8.47
CA ALA A 105 -20.26 5.43 7.66
C ALA A 105 -20.49 4.20 6.76
N ALA A 106 -19.44 3.64 6.17
CA ALA A 106 -19.49 2.40 5.40
C ALA A 106 -19.90 1.22 6.29
N ASP A 107 -19.32 1.11 7.49
CA ASP A 107 -19.64 0.06 8.47
C ASP A 107 -21.12 0.10 8.88
N ARG A 108 -21.71 1.29 9.19
CA ARG A 108 -23.15 1.44 9.46
C ARG A 108 -24.03 1.00 8.30
N SER A 109 -23.50 0.99 7.08
CA SER A 109 -24.17 0.50 5.87
C SER A 109 -23.88 -0.97 5.60
N SER A 110 -23.22 -1.66 6.54
CA SER A 110 -22.78 -3.06 6.42
C SER A 110 -21.88 -3.31 5.20
N ILE A 111 -21.07 -2.33 4.82
CA ILE A 111 -20.08 -2.44 3.73
C ILE A 111 -18.71 -2.66 4.37
N PRO A 112 -18.09 -3.83 4.19
CA PRO A 112 -16.77 -4.12 4.72
C PRO A 112 -15.72 -3.20 4.09
N VAL A 113 -14.77 -2.74 4.94
CA VAL A 113 -13.67 -1.87 4.52
C VAL A 113 -12.34 -2.56 4.79
N VAL A 114 -11.49 -2.63 3.76
CA VAL A 114 -10.11 -3.12 3.84
C VAL A 114 -9.17 -1.93 3.75
N ALA A 115 -8.31 -1.77 4.74
CA ALA A 115 -7.24 -0.78 4.72
C ALA A 115 -6.00 -1.37 4.01
N ALA A 116 -5.51 -0.69 2.98
CA ALA A 116 -4.35 -1.12 2.19
C ALA A 116 -3.15 -0.19 2.42
N ASP A 117 -1.97 -0.76 2.67
CA ASP A 117 -0.69 -0.09 2.88
C ASP A 117 -0.60 0.73 4.18
N ARG A 118 -1.66 1.40 4.57
CA ARG A 118 -1.75 2.24 5.76
C ARG A 118 -2.94 1.86 6.61
N GLY A 119 -2.76 1.83 7.94
CA GLY A 119 -3.83 1.60 8.90
C GLY A 119 -4.72 2.83 9.10
N ILE A 120 -5.87 2.61 9.72
CA ILE A 120 -6.83 3.64 10.10
C ILE A 120 -6.94 3.67 11.61
N ASN A 121 -6.89 4.85 12.19
CA ASN A 121 -7.09 5.07 13.62
C ASN A 121 -8.56 5.40 13.92
N GLY A 122 -9.05 5.01 15.08
CA GLY A 122 -10.37 5.42 15.57
C GLY A 122 -11.58 4.85 14.82
N ALA A 123 -11.36 3.90 13.88
CA ALA A 123 -12.42 3.09 13.26
C ALA A 123 -11.92 1.67 13.07
N GLU A 124 -12.83 0.69 13.18
CA GLU A 124 -12.51 -0.69 12.85
C GLU A 124 -12.63 -0.91 11.35
N VAL A 125 -11.66 -1.63 10.80
CA VAL A 125 -11.69 -2.14 9.42
C VAL A 125 -11.80 -3.66 9.45
N THR A 126 -12.28 -4.22 8.36
CA THR A 126 -12.40 -5.68 8.20
C THR A 126 -11.03 -6.33 8.23
N GLN A 127 -10.07 -5.77 7.49
CA GLN A 127 -8.68 -6.18 7.48
C GLN A 127 -7.76 -4.98 7.20
N THR A 128 -6.56 -4.99 7.76
CA THR A 128 -5.44 -4.14 7.33
C THR A 128 -4.38 -5.01 6.64
N VAL A 129 -4.05 -4.67 5.40
CA VAL A 129 -2.95 -5.28 4.63
C VAL A 129 -1.87 -4.23 4.45
N ALA A 130 -0.74 -4.38 5.11
CA ALA A 130 0.35 -3.39 5.09
C ALA A 130 1.72 -4.07 5.10
N SER A 131 2.75 -3.36 4.69
CA SER A 131 4.13 -3.81 4.89
C SER A 131 4.50 -3.80 6.37
N ASP A 132 5.44 -4.65 6.76
CA ASP A 132 6.03 -4.60 8.12
C ASP A 132 6.95 -3.37 8.22
N ASN A 133 6.32 -2.19 8.40
CA ASN A 133 6.98 -0.90 8.40
C ASN A 133 7.94 -0.73 9.59
N VAL A 134 7.63 -1.30 10.77
CA VAL A 134 8.50 -1.24 11.94
C VAL A 134 9.78 -2.04 11.69
N SER A 135 9.65 -3.27 11.19
CA SER A 135 10.80 -4.09 10.80
C SER A 135 11.61 -3.42 9.70
N GLY A 136 10.95 -2.83 8.70
CA GLY A 136 11.59 -2.11 7.61
C GLY A 136 12.40 -0.91 8.10
N GLY A 137 11.84 -0.11 9.01
CA GLY A 137 12.56 1.00 9.63
C GLY A 137 13.81 0.55 10.39
N LYS A 138 13.73 -0.59 11.12
CA LYS A 138 14.89 -1.19 11.79
C LYS A 138 15.94 -1.66 10.78
N GLN A 139 15.52 -2.30 9.68
CA GLN A 139 16.44 -2.73 8.61
C GLN A 139 17.13 -1.53 7.95
N ALA A 140 16.40 -0.41 7.70
CA ALA A 140 16.98 0.82 7.21
C ALA A 140 18.06 1.39 8.13
N ALA A 141 17.79 1.41 9.45
CA ALA A 141 18.76 1.86 10.46
C ALA A 141 20.03 0.99 10.46
N GLN A 142 19.87 -0.33 10.43
CA GLN A 142 20.98 -1.28 10.39
C GLN A 142 21.83 -1.11 9.14
N GLU A 143 21.18 -0.99 7.98
CA GLU A 143 21.93 -0.83 6.72
C GLU A 143 22.62 0.52 6.67
N LEU A 144 21.96 1.62 7.06
CA LEU A 144 22.60 2.94 7.11
C LEU A 144 23.81 2.95 8.07
N ALA A 145 23.67 2.33 9.25
CA ALA A 145 24.76 2.21 10.20
C ALA A 145 25.94 1.41 9.64
N LYS A 146 25.68 0.32 8.95
CA LYS A 146 26.69 -0.49 8.25
C LYS A 146 27.44 0.35 7.21
N GLN A 147 26.72 1.12 6.38
CA GLN A 147 27.27 1.98 5.35
C GLN A 147 28.13 3.12 5.91
N LEU A 148 27.83 3.57 7.14
CA LEU A 148 28.55 4.60 7.86
C LEU A 148 29.69 4.07 8.77
N GLY A 149 29.88 2.75 8.84
CA GLY A 149 30.85 2.15 9.77
C GLY A 149 30.53 2.41 11.25
N GLY A 150 29.24 2.53 11.58
CA GLY A 150 28.74 2.67 12.95
C GLY A 150 28.85 4.08 13.56
N LYS A 151 29.25 5.11 12.79
CA LYS A 151 29.39 6.49 13.27
C LYS A 151 29.07 7.52 12.21
N GLY A 152 28.47 8.63 12.59
CA GLY A 152 28.12 9.71 11.65
C GLY A 152 27.01 10.62 12.13
N VAL A 153 26.72 11.62 11.30
CA VAL A 153 25.64 12.60 11.49
C VAL A 153 24.52 12.30 10.49
N VAL A 154 23.36 11.99 10.99
CA VAL A 154 22.22 11.49 10.19
C VAL A 154 21.03 12.43 10.30
N VAL A 155 20.33 12.61 9.19
CA VAL A 155 19.03 13.27 9.14
C VAL A 155 17.97 12.29 8.62
N VAL A 156 16.71 12.51 9.01
CA VAL A 156 15.57 11.70 8.59
C VAL A 156 14.60 12.60 7.84
N LEU A 157 14.28 12.21 6.59
CA LEU A 157 13.18 12.79 5.82
C LEU A 157 11.94 11.93 6.09
N GLN A 158 10.99 12.53 6.80
CA GLN A 158 9.77 11.83 7.21
C GLN A 158 8.69 11.92 6.13
N GLY A 159 7.85 10.89 6.06
CA GLY A 159 6.68 10.90 5.20
C GLY A 159 5.60 11.88 5.64
N THR A 160 4.40 11.73 5.10
CA THR A 160 3.25 12.56 5.43
C THR A 160 2.86 12.36 6.89
N PRO A 161 2.85 13.43 7.71
CA PRO A 161 2.33 13.37 9.07
C PRO A 161 0.89 12.81 9.10
N GLY A 162 0.55 12.07 10.16
CA GLY A 162 -0.77 11.44 10.27
C GLY A 162 -0.87 10.05 9.62
N THR A 163 0.12 9.61 8.82
CA THR A 163 0.10 8.27 8.23
C THR A 163 0.76 7.23 9.15
N SER A 164 0.16 6.04 9.23
CA SER A 164 0.75 4.92 9.99
C SER A 164 2.11 4.49 9.41
N ALA A 165 2.28 4.52 8.09
CA ALA A 165 3.51 4.12 7.44
C ALA A 165 4.71 4.99 7.87
N SER A 166 4.56 6.33 7.89
CA SER A 166 5.62 7.23 8.35
C SER A 166 5.92 7.02 9.83
N ARG A 167 4.88 6.96 10.68
CA ARG A 167 5.05 6.70 12.10
C ARG A 167 5.82 5.42 12.38
N ASP A 168 5.44 4.33 11.72
CA ASP A 168 5.97 3.00 11.99
C ASP A 168 7.39 2.82 11.43
N ARG A 169 7.70 3.40 10.23
CA ARG A 169 9.07 3.46 9.69
C ARG A 169 9.98 4.30 10.59
N GLY A 170 9.51 5.48 11.00
CA GLY A 170 10.24 6.36 11.90
C GLY A 170 10.49 5.73 13.27
N GLN A 171 9.52 5.02 13.85
CA GLN A 171 9.67 4.28 15.11
C GLN A 171 10.70 3.14 14.95
N GLY A 172 10.56 2.33 13.90
CA GLY A 172 11.50 1.25 13.61
C GLY A 172 12.94 1.75 13.44
N PHE A 173 13.12 2.83 12.68
CA PHE A 173 14.42 3.47 12.50
C PHE A 173 14.99 3.99 13.83
N ALA A 174 14.18 4.70 14.62
CA ALA A 174 14.60 5.21 15.91
C ALA A 174 15.02 4.11 16.89
N ASP A 175 14.32 2.97 16.87
CA ASP A 175 14.69 1.83 17.70
C ASP A 175 15.94 1.11 17.20
N GLY A 176 16.07 0.92 15.88
CA GLY A 176 17.21 0.26 15.27
C GLY A 176 18.52 1.02 15.44
N ILE A 177 18.47 2.36 15.35
CA ILE A 177 19.67 3.20 15.42
C ILE A 177 20.27 3.29 16.83
N LYS A 178 19.50 2.99 17.90
CA LYS A 178 19.98 2.97 19.28
C LYS A 178 21.14 1.99 19.49
N ALA A 179 21.24 0.94 18.68
CA ALA A 179 22.35 -0.01 18.72
C ALA A 179 23.70 0.58 18.25
N TYR A 180 23.68 1.79 17.69
CA TYR A 180 24.86 2.45 17.10
C TYR A 180 25.12 3.81 17.76
N PRO A 181 25.68 3.84 18.98
CA PRO A 181 25.84 5.10 19.74
C PRO A 181 26.77 6.13 19.10
N GLY A 182 27.56 5.73 18.10
CA GLY A 182 28.40 6.63 17.30
C GLY A 182 27.63 7.41 16.22
N ILE A 183 26.34 7.09 16.02
CA ILE A 183 25.48 7.78 15.05
C ILE A 183 24.58 8.78 15.79
N GLN A 184 24.60 10.02 15.34
CA GLN A 184 23.75 11.09 15.87
C GLN A 184 22.68 11.46 14.85
N VAL A 185 21.40 11.31 15.21
CA VAL A 185 20.28 11.84 14.43
C VAL A 185 20.05 13.28 14.83
N VAL A 186 20.46 14.23 13.99
CA VAL A 186 20.46 15.68 14.30
C VAL A 186 19.19 16.40 13.85
N ALA A 187 18.45 15.83 12.90
CA ALA A 187 17.18 16.39 12.44
C ALA A 187 16.24 15.32 11.91
N LYS A 188 14.93 15.57 12.06
CA LYS A 188 13.83 14.83 11.43
C LYS A 188 12.88 15.87 10.88
N GLN A 189 12.60 15.81 9.58
CA GLN A 189 11.77 16.81 8.90
C GLN A 189 10.78 16.15 7.96
N PRO A 190 9.48 16.50 8.01
CA PRO A 190 8.51 16.03 7.04
C PRO A 190 8.86 16.51 5.62
N ALA A 191 8.78 15.59 4.67
CA ALA A 191 8.88 15.86 3.24
C ALA A 191 7.75 15.10 2.46
N ASP A 192 6.74 14.65 3.20
CA ASP A 192 5.41 14.23 2.75
C ASP A 192 5.39 13.16 1.65
N PHE A 193 6.39 12.27 1.64
CA PHE A 193 6.60 11.26 0.59
C PHE A 193 6.77 11.84 -0.82
N ASP A 194 7.12 13.12 -0.94
CA ASP A 194 7.20 13.87 -2.19
C ASP A 194 8.66 14.18 -2.59
N ARG A 195 8.98 14.00 -3.89
CA ARG A 195 10.34 14.18 -4.42
C ARG A 195 10.81 15.64 -4.37
N ALA A 196 9.91 16.57 -4.71
CA ALA A 196 10.25 17.99 -4.72
C ALA A 196 10.46 18.50 -3.29
N LYS A 197 9.57 18.12 -2.36
CA LYS A 197 9.74 18.44 -0.94
C LYS A 197 11.00 17.79 -0.35
N GLY A 198 11.32 16.55 -0.76
CA GLY A 198 12.58 15.90 -0.39
C GLY A 198 13.82 16.68 -0.81
N LEU A 199 13.81 17.25 -2.02
CA LEU A 199 14.85 18.16 -2.51
C LEU A 199 14.93 19.44 -1.66
N ASP A 200 13.80 20.11 -1.41
CA ASP A 200 13.75 21.37 -0.70
C ASP A 200 14.18 21.22 0.77
N VAL A 201 13.63 20.21 1.45
CA VAL A 201 13.97 19.92 2.86
C VAL A 201 15.45 19.54 2.99
N MET A 202 15.98 18.70 2.10
CA MET A 202 17.41 18.34 2.15
C MET A 202 18.32 19.53 1.86
N THR A 203 17.94 20.41 0.93
CA THR A 203 18.68 21.64 0.65
C THR A 203 18.80 22.51 1.90
N ASN A 204 17.70 22.69 2.66
CA ASN A 204 17.69 23.45 3.91
C ASN A 204 18.51 22.75 5.01
N LEU A 205 18.43 21.42 5.09
CA LEU A 205 19.20 20.63 6.06
C LEU A 205 20.71 20.71 5.80
N LEU A 206 21.15 20.77 4.55
CA LEU A 206 22.57 20.94 4.20
C LEU A 206 23.13 22.30 4.61
N GLN A 207 22.29 23.34 4.65
CA GLN A 207 22.69 24.67 5.14
C GLN A 207 22.85 24.69 6.67
N SER A 208 21.90 24.06 7.38
CA SER A 208 21.90 24.03 8.86
C SER A 208 22.82 22.98 9.46
N HIS A 209 23.08 21.88 8.71
CA HIS A 209 23.93 20.77 9.15
C HIS A 209 24.92 20.36 8.05
N PRO A 210 26.01 21.17 7.83
CA PRO A 210 26.94 20.94 6.70
C PRO A 210 27.77 19.66 6.82
N ASN A 211 27.76 18.99 7.98
CA ASN A 211 28.51 17.78 8.29
C ASN A 211 27.68 16.50 8.23
N ILE A 212 26.50 16.51 7.58
CA ILE A 212 25.69 15.32 7.37
C ILE A 212 26.49 14.28 6.61
N THR A 213 26.45 13.03 7.11
CA THR A 213 27.09 11.87 6.47
C THR A 213 26.07 10.78 6.07
N GLY A 214 24.84 10.85 6.59
CA GLY A 214 23.80 9.88 6.27
C GLY A 214 22.41 10.50 6.23
N VAL A 215 21.56 9.93 5.36
CA VAL A 215 20.15 10.29 5.22
C VAL A 215 19.33 9.00 5.23
N PHE A 216 18.34 8.93 6.11
CA PHE A 216 17.24 8.01 5.95
C PHE A 216 16.04 8.79 5.42
N ALA A 217 15.52 8.38 4.27
CA ALA A 217 14.26 8.87 3.72
C ALA A 217 13.21 7.77 3.84
N GLU A 218 12.07 8.07 4.43
CA GLU A 218 11.00 7.10 4.67
C GLU A 218 10.32 6.62 3.37
N ASN A 219 10.74 7.17 2.18
CA ASN A 219 10.46 6.58 0.87
C ASN A 219 11.51 6.99 -0.18
N ASP A 220 11.46 6.30 -1.33
CA ASP A 220 12.39 6.51 -2.44
C ASP A 220 12.21 7.88 -3.12
N GLU A 221 10.98 8.40 -3.21
CA GLU A 221 10.74 9.70 -3.81
C GLU A 221 11.49 10.81 -3.06
N MET A 222 11.39 10.83 -1.73
CA MET A 222 12.16 11.76 -0.91
C MET A 222 13.66 11.49 -0.99
N ALA A 223 14.08 10.22 -1.03
CA ALA A 223 15.48 9.83 -1.19
C ALA A 223 16.08 10.38 -2.50
N LEU A 224 15.35 10.26 -3.60
CA LEU A 224 15.75 10.79 -4.92
C LEU A 224 15.82 12.33 -4.91
N GLY A 225 14.89 12.99 -4.20
CA GLY A 225 14.95 14.43 -3.94
C GLY A 225 16.21 14.83 -3.17
N ALA A 226 16.51 14.09 -2.09
CA ALA A 226 17.73 14.31 -1.29
C ALA A 226 19.02 14.09 -2.11
N ILE A 227 19.07 13.05 -2.95
CA ILE A 227 20.20 12.78 -3.85
C ILE A 227 20.43 13.96 -4.78
N LYS A 228 19.36 14.56 -5.33
CA LYS A 228 19.46 15.75 -6.17
C LYS A 228 20.05 16.97 -5.42
N ALA A 229 19.63 17.18 -4.16
CA ALA A 229 20.19 18.24 -3.31
C ALA A 229 21.68 18.02 -2.99
N LEU A 230 22.05 16.75 -2.74
CA LEU A 230 23.43 16.37 -2.42
C LEU A 230 24.39 16.48 -3.62
N GLY A 231 23.87 16.33 -4.85
CA GLY A 231 24.70 16.32 -6.06
C GLY A 231 25.80 15.26 -5.98
N GLY A 232 27.03 15.62 -6.32
CA GLY A 232 28.19 14.70 -6.31
C GLY A 232 28.58 14.14 -4.93
N LYS A 233 27.97 14.60 -3.82
CA LYS A 233 28.20 14.04 -2.49
C LYS A 233 27.39 12.76 -2.24
N ALA A 234 26.29 12.56 -2.99
CA ALA A 234 25.44 11.39 -2.82
C ALA A 234 26.19 10.09 -3.12
N GLY A 235 26.09 9.11 -2.25
CA GLY A 235 26.78 7.83 -2.34
C GLY A 235 28.26 7.85 -1.99
N SER A 236 28.94 8.97 -2.22
CA SER A 236 30.38 9.14 -1.92
C SER A 236 30.62 9.61 -0.49
N GLN A 237 30.19 10.83 -0.15
CA GLN A 237 30.36 11.46 1.17
C GLN A 237 29.13 11.28 2.07
N VAL A 238 27.93 11.23 1.50
CA VAL A 238 26.67 11.08 2.22
C VAL A 238 25.98 9.81 1.75
N LYS A 239 25.72 8.88 2.68
CA LYS A 239 24.99 7.64 2.40
C LYS A 239 23.51 7.88 2.52
N VAL A 240 22.75 7.50 1.50
CA VAL A 240 21.30 7.65 1.45
C VAL A 240 20.66 6.26 1.49
N VAL A 241 19.72 6.06 2.40
CA VAL A 241 18.87 4.86 2.45
C VAL A 241 17.42 5.29 2.24
N GLY A 242 16.76 4.68 1.26
CA GLY A 242 15.36 4.89 0.92
C GLY A 242 14.46 3.78 1.46
N PHE A 243 13.21 3.81 1.01
CA PHE A 243 12.19 2.81 1.28
C PHE A 243 11.24 2.76 0.09
N ASP A 244 10.74 1.64 -0.31
CA ASP A 244 9.77 1.25 -1.33
C ASP A 244 10.37 0.25 -2.34
N GLY A 245 11.59 0.45 -2.82
CA GLY A 245 12.16 -0.33 -3.92
C GLY A 245 11.55 0.05 -5.28
N THR A 246 11.25 1.32 -5.47
CA THR A 246 10.71 1.81 -6.74
C THR A 246 11.71 1.63 -7.89
N PRO A 247 11.26 1.57 -9.16
CA PRO A 247 12.18 1.43 -10.28
C PRO A 247 13.28 2.50 -10.33
N ASP A 248 12.96 3.77 -9.99
CA ASP A 248 13.96 4.83 -9.93
C ASP A 248 14.86 4.72 -8.69
N GLY A 249 14.30 4.28 -7.56
CA GLY A 249 15.07 3.97 -6.35
C GLY A 249 16.09 2.87 -6.59
N LEU A 250 15.68 1.76 -7.21
CA LEU A 250 16.59 0.64 -7.58
C LEU A 250 17.68 1.07 -8.56
N LYS A 251 17.35 1.91 -9.57
CA LYS A 251 18.35 2.50 -10.46
C LYS A 251 19.37 3.36 -9.71
N ALA A 252 18.92 4.15 -8.71
CA ALA A 252 19.80 4.95 -7.88
C ALA A 252 20.72 4.09 -6.99
N VAL A 253 20.23 2.92 -6.53
CA VAL A 253 21.02 1.92 -5.81
C VAL A 253 22.07 1.31 -6.73
N GLU A 254 21.72 0.91 -7.94
CA GLU A 254 22.65 0.35 -8.93
C GLU A 254 23.72 1.37 -9.32
N ALA A 255 23.34 2.64 -9.50
CA ALA A 255 24.25 3.74 -9.78
C ALA A 255 25.15 4.11 -8.59
N GLY A 256 24.83 3.64 -7.38
CA GLY A 256 25.57 3.90 -6.15
C GLY A 256 25.33 5.30 -5.55
N THR A 257 24.37 6.07 -6.06
CA THR A 257 23.96 7.36 -5.46
C THR A 257 23.03 7.16 -4.25
N MET A 258 22.30 6.05 -4.21
CA MET A 258 21.59 5.50 -3.05
C MET A 258 22.33 4.27 -2.55
N ALA A 259 22.58 4.18 -1.25
CA ALA A 259 23.31 3.04 -0.67
C ALA A 259 22.42 1.78 -0.61
N ALA A 260 21.14 1.96 -0.29
CA ALA A 260 20.12 0.91 -0.24
C ALA A 260 18.71 1.50 -0.26
N THR A 261 17.73 0.66 -0.58
CA THR A 261 16.31 0.92 -0.30
C THR A 261 15.69 -0.30 0.36
N VAL A 262 14.73 -0.09 1.28
CA VAL A 262 13.94 -1.18 1.84
C VAL A 262 12.77 -1.46 0.90
N ALA A 263 12.90 -2.51 0.10
CA ALA A 263 11.91 -2.85 -0.93
C ALA A 263 10.64 -3.44 -0.31
N GLN A 264 9.50 -2.91 -0.73
CA GLN A 264 8.15 -3.38 -0.46
C GLN A 264 7.63 -4.26 -1.62
N GLN A 265 6.40 -4.75 -1.47
CA GLN A 265 5.71 -5.57 -2.48
C GLN A 265 4.34 -4.96 -2.82
N PRO A 266 4.28 -3.76 -3.47
CA PRO A 266 3.02 -3.03 -3.65
C PRO A 266 1.99 -3.80 -4.49
N ARG A 267 2.40 -4.54 -5.52
CA ARG A 267 1.49 -5.38 -6.31
C ARG A 267 0.84 -6.47 -5.44
N LEU A 268 1.62 -7.14 -4.60
CA LEU A 268 1.12 -8.16 -3.68
C LEU A 268 0.16 -7.55 -2.65
N LEU A 269 0.48 -6.36 -2.11
CA LEU A 269 -0.42 -5.64 -1.20
C LEU A 269 -1.77 -5.35 -1.87
N GLY A 270 -1.76 -4.88 -3.11
CA GLY A 270 -2.98 -4.63 -3.88
C GLY A 270 -3.79 -5.90 -4.15
N GLN A 271 -3.12 -6.99 -4.53
CA GLN A 271 -3.74 -8.31 -4.72
C GLN A 271 -4.42 -8.81 -3.45
N GLN A 272 -3.69 -8.79 -2.33
CA GLN A 272 -4.21 -9.27 -1.04
C GLN A 272 -5.35 -8.40 -0.52
N ALA A 273 -5.26 -7.07 -0.69
CA ALA A 273 -6.34 -6.18 -0.29
C ALA A 273 -7.63 -6.43 -1.10
N LEU A 274 -7.51 -6.72 -2.41
CA LEU A 274 -8.67 -7.05 -3.21
C LEU A 274 -9.24 -8.42 -2.87
N ASP A 275 -8.40 -9.45 -2.69
CA ASP A 275 -8.86 -10.78 -2.26
C ASP A 275 -9.64 -10.69 -0.94
N ALA A 276 -9.09 -9.96 0.04
CA ALA A 276 -9.75 -9.72 1.32
C ALA A 276 -11.10 -9.01 1.16
N ALA A 277 -11.16 -7.98 0.31
CA ALA A 277 -12.41 -7.25 0.04
C ALA A 277 -13.47 -8.14 -0.62
N VAL A 278 -13.08 -8.99 -1.56
CA VAL A 278 -14.00 -9.93 -2.23
C VAL A 278 -14.50 -11.00 -1.25
N ARG A 279 -13.63 -11.55 -0.43
CA ARG A 279 -14.01 -12.54 0.61
C ARG A 279 -14.96 -11.91 1.64
N ALA A 280 -14.63 -10.72 2.12
CA ALA A 280 -15.49 -9.99 3.04
C ALA A 280 -16.87 -9.66 2.43
N ALA A 281 -16.91 -9.28 1.15
CA ALA A 281 -18.16 -9.04 0.41
C ALA A 281 -19.04 -10.29 0.30
N LYS A 282 -18.44 -11.49 0.35
CA LYS A 282 -19.13 -12.78 0.37
C LYS A 282 -19.50 -13.25 1.79
N GLY A 283 -19.14 -12.48 2.82
CA GLY A 283 -19.35 -12.87 4.22
C GLY A 283 -18.35 -13.91 4.74
N GLU A 284 -17.24 -14.13 4.04
CA GLU A 284 -16.17 -15.03 4.47
C GLU A 284 -15.28 -14.33 5.50
N GLY A 285 -14.75 -15.11 6.45
CA GLY A 285 -13.80 -14.60 7.45
C GLY A 285 -12.45 -14.26 6.83
N VAL A 286 -11.86 -13.15 7.29
CA VAL A 286 -10.49 -12.73 6.95
C VAL A 286 -9.71 -12.41 8.23
N ASP A 287 -8.38 -12.51 8.17
CA ASP A 287 -7.52 -12.10 9.27
C ASP A 287 -7.61 -10.59 9.52
N LYS A 288 -7.51 -10.15 10.75
CA LYS A 288 -7.56 -8.71 11.07
C LYS A 288 -6.39 -7.91 10.47
N THR A 289 -5.21 -8.53 10.41
CA THR A 289 -4.00 -7.88 9.92
C THR A 289 -3.15 -8.85 9.12
N VAL A 290 -2.68 -8.40 7.98
CA VAL A 290 -1.67 -9.08 7.17
C VAL A 290 -0.45 -8.16 7.06
N ALA A 291 0.68 -8.61 7.59
CA ALA A 291 1.95 -7.92 7.49
C ALA A 291 2.78 -8.53 6.35
N VAL A 292 3.01 -7.75 5.29
CA VAL A 292 3.82 -8.19 4.14
C VAL A 292 5.28 -7.90 4.43
N PRO A 293 6.17 -8.92 4.35
CA PRO A 293 7.59 -8.73 4.62
C PRO A 293 8.25 -7.76 3.64
N VAL A 294 9.24 -7.01 4.15
CA VAL A 294 10.10 -6.12 3.36
C VAL A 294 11.54 -6.61 3.38
N LYS A 295 12.35 -6.23 2.39
CA LYS A 295 13.74 -6.65 2.26
C LYS A 295 14.63 -5.50 1.82
N VAL A 296 15.85 -5.44 2.35
CA VAL A 296 16.84 -4.45 1.91
C VAL A 296 17.37 -4.80 0.52
N ALA A 297 17.22 -3.87 -0.42
CA ALA A 297 17.85 -3.90 -1.72
C ALA A 297 19.13 -3.04 -1.68
N THR A 298 20.25 -3.68 -1.95
CA THR A 298 21.59 -3.07 -2.08
C THR A 298 22.10 -3.27 -3.49
N LYS A 299 23.24 -2.70 -3.83
CA LYS A 299 23.83 -2.86 -5.16
C LYS A 299 24.05 -4.33 -5.56
N GLU A 300 24.32 -5.19 -4.57
CA GLU A 300 24.60 -6.61 -4.79
C GLU A 300 23.37 -7.43 -5.17
N ASN A 301 22.18 -6.97 -4.79
CA ASN A 301 20.93 -7.74 -4.97
C ASN A 301 19.78 -6.96 -5.64
N ALA A 302 19.98 -5.69 -6.03
CA ALA A 302 18.92 -4.83 -6.58
C ALA A 302 18.21 -5.44 -7.80
N ALA A 303 18.94 -6.17 -8.65
CA ALA A 303 18.37 -6.83 -9.82
C ALA A 303 17.25 -7.83 -9.50
N GLN A 304 17.22 -8.38 -8.27
CA GLN A 304 16.19 -9.33 -7.83
C GLN A 304 14.82 -8.64 -7.56
N PHE A 305 14.80 -7.32 -7.43
CA PHE A 305 13.61 -6.52 -7.10
C PHE A 305 13.00 -5.80 -8.31
N GLN A 306 13.65 -5.83 -9.47
CA GLN A 306 13.18 -5.13 -10.69
C GLN A 306 11.91 -5.75 -11.31
N THR A 307 11.58 -6.99 -10.98
CA THR A 307 10.45 -7.75 -11.53
C THR A 307 9.29 -7.94 -10.55
N SER A 308 9.34 -7.29 -9.39
CA SER A 308 8.37 -7.45 -8.29
C SER A 308 7.18 -6.51 -8.41
#